data_cfef0b3c52e49e3a3bc2521e67e903b4
#
_entry.id   cfef0b3c52e49e3a3bc2521e67e903b4
#
_cell.length_a   1.000
_cell.length_b   1.000
_cell.length_c   1.000
_cell.angle_alpha   90.00
_cell.angle_beta   90.00
_cell.angle_gamma   90.00
#
_symmetry.space_group_name_H-M   'P 1'
#
loop_
_entity.id
_entity.type
_entity.pdbx_description
1 polymer ?
#
loop_
_entity_poly.entity_id
_entity_poly.type
_entity_poly.pdbx_seq_one_letter_code
_entity_poly.pdbx_strand_id
1 'polypeptide(L)'
;MVKNFEFDSIVVGGGGAGLRTSIQLAGAGQRVAVISKVFPTRSHTVAAQGGIAAALANVSDDKWLWHMYDTIKGSDYLGDQDAIEYMCKNAAEAIYELEHMGMPFDRNADGRIYQRPFGGMTKNFGESSISRTCAVADRTGHAMLHTLYQKNIELQTQFFIEWIGLDLIRDEDGDVLGVIALELQTGDLGIFHAKNTIFATGGAGRIFQASTNAFINTGDGLGMAARANISLEDMEFWQFH
;
A
#
# COMPACT_ATOMS: atom_id res chain seq x y z
N MET A 1 7.71 27.06 13.87
CA MET A 1 9.19 26.82 13.96
C MET A 1 9.61 25.87 12.85
N VAL A 2 10.94 25.76 12.55
CA VAL A 2 11.46 24.75 11.62
C VAL A 2 12.23 23.72 12.43
N LYS A 3 11.87 22.44 12.28
CA LYS A 3 12.51 21.28 12.94
C LYS A 3 13.32 20.50 11.90
N ASN A 4 14.48 19.99 12.25
CA ASN A 4 15.31 19.17 11.36
C ASN A 4 15.38 17.74 11.88
N PHE A 5 15.23 16.78 10.96
CA PHE A 5 15.25 15.34 11.24
C PHE A 5 16.16 14.65 10.23
N GLU A 6 16.81 13.57 10.65
CA GLU A 6 17.72 12.78 9.81
C GLU A 6 17.44 11.28 9.96
N PHE A 7 17.23 10.61 8.83
CA PHE A 7 16.91 9.18 8.74
C PHE A 7 17.70 8.52 7.59
N ASP A 8 17.72 7.21 7.56
CA ASP A 8 18.26 6.48 6.40
C ASP A 8 17.22 6.41 5.28
N SER A 9 15.94 6.26 5.66
CA SER A 9 14.80 6.25 4.72
C SER A 9 13.58 6.98 5.28
N ILE A 10 12.86 7.67 4.39
CA ILE A 10 11.58 8.31 4.66
C ILE A 10 10.51 7.63 3.81
N VAL A 11 9.40 7.25 4.44
CA VAL A 11 8.19 6.75 3.77
C VAL A 11 7.09 7.78 3.92
N VAL A 12 6.63 8.35 2.82
CA VAL A 12 5.52 9.31 2.80
C VAL A 12 4.23 8.56 2.55
N GLY A 13 3.42 8.41 3.60
CA GLY A 13 2.16 7.68 3.62
C GLY A 13 2.19 6.46 4.52
N GLY A 14 1.31 6.44 5.54
CA GLY A 14 1.17 5.37 6.54
C GLY A 14 0.07 4.36 6.23
N GLY A 15 -0.25 4.11 4.94
CA GLY A 15 -1.18 3.07 4.50
C GLY A 15 -0.53 1.69 4.39
N GLY A 16 -1.25 0.70 3.85
CA GLY A 16 -0.76 -0.67 3.71
C GLY A 16 0.59 -0.76 3.01
N ALA A 17 0.78 -0.07 1.88
CA ALA A 17 2.03 -0.05 1.14
C ALA A 17 3.18 0.56 1.96
N GLY A 18 2.94 1.73 2.58
CA GLY A 18 3.96 2.40 3.37
C GLY A 18 4.36 1.61 4.61
N LEU A 19 3.40 1.04 5.34
CA LEU A 19 3.67 0.21 6.51
C LEU A 19 4.44 -1.07 6.14
N ARG A 20 4.11 -1.71 5.01
CA ARG A 20 4.86 -2.90 4.58
C ARG A 20 6.28 -2.55 4.14
N THR A 21 6.45 -1.42 3.44
CA THR A 21 7.77 -0.91 3.05
C THR A 21 8.63 -0.59 4.26
N SER A 22 8.06 0.12 5.24
CA SER A 22 8.80 0.48 6.46
C SER A 22 9.24 -0.74 7.28
N ILE A 23 8.44 -1.81 7.32
CA ILE A 23 8.84 -3.09 7.92
C ILE A 23 10.09 -3.65 7.24
N GLN A 24 10.13 -3.64 5.91
CA GLN A 24 11.27 -4.15 5.14
C GLN A 24 12.55 -3.35 5.44
N LEU A 25 12.43 -2.02 5.43
CA LEU A 25 13.57 -1.12 5.66
C LEU A 25 14.08 -1.20 7.11
N ALA A 26 13.17 -1.15 8.09
CA ALA A 26 13.53 -1.26 9.51
C ALA A 26 14.10 -2.65 9.84
N GLY A 27 13.55 -3.71 9.26
CA GLY A 27 14.08 -5.07 9.37
C GLY A 27 15.49 -5.23 8.78
N ALA A 28 15.86 -4.40 7.83
CA ALA A 28 17.22 -4.29 7.29
C ALA A 28 18.15 -3.40 8.13
N GLY A 29 17.71 -2.93 9.29
CA GLY A 29 18.51 -2.13 10.22
C GLY A 29 18.57 -0.64 9.91
N GLN A 30 17.71 -0.13 9.01
CA GLN A 30 17.65 1.30 8.70
C GLN A 30 16.84 2.07 9.75
N ARG A 31 17.22 3.32 10.01
CA ARG A 31 16.39 4.27 10.74
C ARG A 31 15.34 4.82 9.79
N VAL A 32 14.07 4.48 10.05
CA VAL A 32 12.95 4.78 9.15
C VAL A 32 11.99 5.79 9.79
N ALA A 33 11.64 6.83 9.05
CA ALA A 33 10.53 7.73 9.35
C ALA A 33 9.33 7.41 8.45
N VAL A 34 8.14 7.31 9.05
CA VAL A 34 6.86 7.28 8.32
C VAL A 34 6.13 8.60 8.58
N ILE A 35 5.94 9.38 7.53
CA ILE A 35 5.18 10.64 7.57
C ILE A 35 3.74 10.34 7.14
N SER A 36 2.76 10.60 8.00
CA SER A 36 1.36 10.29 7.73
C SER A 36 0.44 11.42 8.17
N LYS A 37 -0.43 11.90 7.29
CA LYS A 37 -1.39 12.96 7.61
C LYS A 37 -2.57 12.51 8.48
N VAL A 38 -2.72 11.22 8.69
CA VAL A 38 -3.66 10.63 9.66
C VAL A 38 -2.95 9.53 10.45
N PHE A 39 -3.56 9.09 11.54
CA PHE A 39 -3.07 7.91 12.23
C PHE A 39 -3.04 6.71 11.26
N PRO A 40 -1.96 5.91 11.18
CA PRO A 40 -1.78 4.89 10.15
C PRO A 40 -2.97 3.92 9.99
N THR A 41 -3.57 3.48 11.11
CA THR A 41 -4.73 2.58 11.07
C THR A 41 -6.03 3.23 10.58
N ARG A 42 -6.01 4.53 10.29
CA ARG A 42 -7.10 5.29 9.67
C ARG A 42 -6.85 5.62 8.19
N SER A 43 -5.78 5.11 7.60
CA SER A 43 -5.51 5.26 6.17
C SER A 43 -6.61 4.57 5.33
N HIS A 44 -6.70 4.92 4.05
CA HIS A 44 -7.78 4.39 3.18
C HIS A 44 -7.80 2.86 3.09
N THR A 45 -6.68 2.19 3.29
CA THR A 45 -6.59 0.72 3.36
C THR A 45 -7.59 0.12 4.37
N VAL A 46 -7.95 0.85 5.45
CA VAL A 46 -8.93 0.38 6.46
C VAL A 46 -10.30 0.04 5.83
N ALA A 47 -10.66 0.70 4.75
CA ALA A 47 -11.92 0.50 4.05
C ALA A 47 -11.97 -0.77 3.18
N ALA A 48 -10.85 -1.47 2.99
CA ALA A 48 -10.80 -2.69 2.19
C ALA A 48 -11.52 -3.84 2.90
N GLN A 49 -12.62 -4.30 2.34
CA GLN A 49 -13.49 -5.36 2.87
C GLN A 49 -13.33 -6.67 2.11
N GLY A 50 -13.07 -6.59 0.81
CA GLY A 50 -13.04 -7.72 -0.12
C GLY A 50 -12.10 -8.84 0.31
N GLY A 51 -10.89 -8.52 0.62
CA GLY A 51 -9.81 -9.46 0.91
C GLY A 51 -8.61 -9.27 -0.02
N ILE A 52 -7.71 -10.21 0.00
CA ILE A 52 -6.46 -10.21 -0.78
C ILE A 52 -6.47 -11.44 -1.69
N ALA A 53 -6.35 -11.23 -3.00
CA ALA A 53 -6.33 -12.32 -3.97
C ALA A 53 -4.96 -13.03 -3.98
N ALA A 54 -4.95 -14.34 -3.77
CA ALA A 54 -3.76 -15.17 -3.89
C ALA A 54 -4.11 -16.62 -4.22
N ALA A 55 -3.42 -17.24 -5.16
CA ALA A 55 -3.67 -18.60 -5.58
C ALA A 55 -3.07 -19.61 -4.59
N LEU A 56 -3.72 -19.79 -3.41
CA LEU A 56 -3.29 -20.73 -2.38
C LEU A 56 -3.74 -22.18 -2.61
N ALA A 57 -4.73 -22.38 -3.47
CA ALA A 57 -5.35 -23.68 -3.71
C ALA A 57 -5.91 -24.37 -2.44
N ASN A 58 -6.40 -23.61 -1.48
CA ASN A 58 -6.91 -24.16 -0.21
C ASN A 58 -8.33 -24.69 -0.31
N VAL A 59 -9.14 -24.18 -1.24
CA VAL A 59 -10.56 -24.56 -1.44
C VAL A 59 -10.71 -25.45 -2.67
N SER A 60 -10.00 -25.14 -3.74
CA SER A 60 -9.97 -25.90 -5.00
C SER A 60 -8.62 -25.71 -5.68
N ASP A 61 -8.29 -26.58 -6.67
CA ASP A 61 -7.07 -26.41 -7.45
C ASP A 61 -7.04 -25.01 -8.07
N ASP A 62 -5.93 -24.27 -7.84
CA ASP A 62 -5.70 -22.92 -8.32
C ASP A 62 -4.22 -22.74 -8.71
N LYS A 63 -3.95 -21.81 -9.63
CA LYS A 63 -2.61 -21.51 -10.13
C LYS A 63 -2.43 -20.00 -10.27
N TRP A 64 -1.26 -19.52 -9.92
CA TRP A 64 -0.91 -18.11 -10.10
C TRP A 64 -1.02 -17.63 -11.57
N LEU A 65 -0.82 -18.55 -12.55
CA LEU A 65 -1.03 -18.26 -13.97
C LEU A 65 -2.48 -17.91 -14.32
N TRP A 66 -3.46 -18.53 -13.65
CA TRP A 66 -4.87 -18.16 -13.84
C TRP A 66 -5.19 -16.82 -13.17
N HIS A 67 -4.55 -16.53 -12.04
CA HIS A 67 -4.63 -15.22 -11.39
C HIS A 67 -4.03 -14.13 -12.29
N MET A 68 -2.87 -14.38 -12.87
CA MET A 68 -2.23 -13.48 -13.84
C MET A 68 -3.15 -13.22 -15.06
N TYR A 69 -3.73 -14.27 -15.63
CA TYR A 69 -4.68 -14.14 -16.75
C TYR A 69 -5.86 -13.24 -16.41
N ASP A 70 -6.51 -13.48 -15.27
CA ASP A 70 -7.65 -12.67 -14.82
C ASP A 70 -7.24 -11.21 -14.60
N THR A 71 -6.06 -10.95 -14.07
CA THR A 71 -5.56 -9.60 -13.80
C THR A 71 -5.22 -8.86 -15.10
N ILE A 72 -4.56 -9.51 -16.06
CA ILE A 72 -4.26 -8.93 -17.38
C ILE A 72 -5.57 -8.60 -18.11
N LYS A 73 -6.52 -9.55 -18.12
CA LYS A 73 -7.84 -9.34 -18.73
C LYS A 73 -8.61 -8.22 -18.03
N GLY A 74 -8.58 -8.17 -16.71
CA GLY A 74 -9.24 -7.13 -15.91
C GLY A 74 -8.67 -5.72 -16.10
N SER A 75 -7.42 -5.62 -16.54
CA SER A 75 -6.77 -4.36 -16.93
C SER A 75 -6.94 -4.01 -18.41
N ASP A 76 -7.87 -4.65 -19.12
CA ASP A 76 -8.05 -4.52 -20.57
C ASP A 76 -6.74 -4.66 -21.39
N TYR A 77 -5.81 -5.50 -20.91
CA TYR A 77 -4.49 -5.74 -21.48
C TYR A 77 -3.56 -4.51 -21.52
N LEU A 78 -3.88 -3.46 -20.76
CA LEU A 78 -3.10 -2.22 -20.70
C LEU A 78 -2.06 -2.24 -19.56
N GLY A 79 -2.23 -3.11 -18.56
CA GLY A 79 -1.31 -3.22 -17.43
C GLY A 79 0.06 -3.78 -17.85
N ASP A 80 1.11 -3.37 -17.13
CA ASP A 80 2.45 -3.95 -17.25
C ASP A 80 2.41 -5.44 -16.89
N GLN A 81 2.60 -6.30 -17.87
CA GLN A 81 2.45 -7.74 -17.71
C GLN A 81 3.56 -8.37 -16.87
N ASP A 82 4.76 -7.81 -16.88
CA ASP A 82 5.87 -8.30 -16.04
C ASP A 82 5.61 -7.97 -14.57
N ALA A 83 5.08 -6.78 -14.27
CA ALA A 83 4.65 -6.40 -12.93
C ALA A 83 3.48 -7.26 -12.44
N ILE A 84 2.50 -7.55 -13.31
CA ILE A 84 1.36 -8.43 -13.00
C ILE A 84 1.84 -9.86 -12.73
N GLU A 85 2.75 -10.40 -13.55
CA GLU A 85 3.35 -11.72 -13.33
C GLU A 85 4.02 -11.78 -11.96
N TYR A 86 4.88 -10.80 -11.66
CA TYR A 86 5.58 -10.73 -10.39
C TYR A 86 4.60 -10.71 -9.20
N MET A 87 3.58 -9.87 -9.26
CA MET A 87 2.55 -9.77 -8.22
C MET A 87 1.81 -11.10 -8.02
N CYS A 88 1.27 -11.68 -9.08
CA CYS A 88 0.47 -12.90 -8.97
C CYS A 88 1.29 -14.12 -8.53
N LYS A 89 2.54 -14.21 -8.98
CA LYS A 89 3.47 -15.29 -8.65
C LYS A 89 3.88 -15.27 -7.17
N ASN A 90 4.06 -14.08 -6.60
CA ASN A 90 4.49 -13.90 -5.22
C ASN A 90 3.32 -13.67 -4.24
N ALA A 91 2.07 -13.61 -4.71
CA ALA A 91 0.90 -13.32 -3.88
C ALA A 91 0.71 -14.33 -2.72
N ALA A 92 0.98 -15.61 -2.96
CA ALA A 92 0.86 -16.64 -1.93
C ALA A 92 1.86 -16.41 -0.78
N GLU A 93 3.10 -16.09 -1.11
CA GLU A 93 4.15 -15.79 -0.13
C GLU A 93 3.78 -14.55 0.70
N ALA A 94 3.26 -13.49 0.06
CA ALA A 94 2.81 -12.29 0.75
C ALA A 94 1.67 -12.58 1.74
N ILE A 95 0.74 -13.49 1.43
CA ILE A 95 -0.31 -13.92 2.37
C ILE A 95 0.29 -14.64 3.58
N TYR A 96 1.20 -15.58 3.37
CA TYR A 96 1.85 -16.29 4.47
C TYR A 96 2.73 -15.36 5.30
N GLU A 97 3.38 -14.38 4.70
CA GLU A 97 4.13 -13.36 5.44
C GLU A 97 3.21 -12.55 6.37
N LEU A 98 2.05 -12.10 5.88
CA LEU A 98 1.05 -11.40 6.71
C LEU A 98 0.52 -12.31 7.84
N GLU A 99 0.26 -13.59 7.55
CA GLU A 99 -0.14 -14.57 8.55
C GLU A 99 0.92 -14.72 9.65
N HIS A 100 2.19 -14.86 9.29
CA HIS A 100 3.29 -14.96 10.23
C HIS A 100 3.52 -13.68 11.05
N MET A 101 3.12 -12.52 10.52
CA MET A 101 3.07 -11.28 11.29
C MET A 101 1.88 -11.21 12.25
N GLY A 102 0.97 -12.20 12.23
CA GLY A 102 -0.19 -12.29 13.12
C GLY A 102 -1.51 -11.83 12.49
N MET A 103 -1.60 -11.70 11.16
CA MET A 103 -2.88 -11.37 10.52
C MET A 103 -3.89 -12.51 10.69
N PRO A 104 -5.07 -12.26 11.32
CA PRO A 104 -6.01 -13.31 11.70
C PRO A 104 -6.95 -13.68 10.54
N PHE A 105 -6.41 -14.23 9.46
CA PHE A 105 -7.23 -14.72 8.35
C PHE A 105 -8.28 -15.74 8.80
N ASP A 106 -9.47 -15.69 8.20
CA ASP A 106 -10.48 -16.70 8.38
C ASP A 106 -9.96 -18.08 7.98
N ARG A 107 -10.47 -19.15 8.64
CA ARG A 107 -9.98 -20.51 8.44
C ARG A 107 -11.09 -21.46 7.98
N ASN A 108 -10.71 -22.41 7.14
CA ASN A 108 -11.49 -23.58 6.85
C ASN A 108 -11.53 -24.54 8.07
N ALA A 109 -12.42 -25.52 8.04
CA ALA A 109 -12.53 -26.54 9.09
C ALA A 109 -11.23 -27.36 9.28
N ASP A 110 -10.40 -27.47 8.25
CA ASP A 110 -9.09 -28.12 8.25
C ASP A 110 -7.93 -27.23 8.72
N GLY A 111 -8.23 -25.99 9.14
CA GLY A 111 -7.25 -25.02 9.65
C GLY A 111 -6.52 -24.20 8.59
N ARG A 112 -6.71 -24.48 7.28
CA ARG A 112 -6.12 -23.69 6.21
C ARG A 112 -6.81 -22.33 6.07
N ILE A 113 -6.10 -21.32 5.54
CA ILE A 113 -6.68 -20.00 5.25
C ILE A 113 -7.88 -20.18 4.33
N TYR A 114 -9.03 -19.63 4.75
CA TYR A 114 -10.24 -19.62 3.96
C TYR A 114 -10.08 -18.69 2.76
N GLN A 115 -10.60 -19.15 1.61
CA GLN A 115 -10.65 -18.35 0.39
C GLN A 115 -12.10 -18.28 -0.10
N ARG A 116 -12.59 -17.07 -0.29
CA ARG A 116 -13.94 -16.82 -0.79
C ARG A 116 -13.98 -16.51 -2.29
N PRO A 117 -15.11 -16.79 -2.96
CA PRO A 117 -15.30 -16.35 -4.34
C PRO A 117 -15.38 -14.83 -4.41
N PHE A 118 -14.90 -14.28 -5.50
CA PHE A 118 -15.02 -12.86 -5.82
C PHE A 118 -15.18 -12.69 -7.33
N GLY A 119 -15.85 -11.61 -7.78
CA GLY A 119 -16.10 -11.38 -9.20
C GLY A 119 -14.81 -11.30 -10.02
N GLY A 120 -14.83 -11.88 -11.22
CA GLY A 120 -13.70 -11.87 -12.15
C GLY A 120 -12.59 -12.88 -11.87
N MET A 121 -12.73 -13.71 -10.82
CA MET A 121 -11.75 -14.76 -10.52
C MET A 121 -12.14 -16.08 -11.17
N THR A 122 -11.26 -16.59 -12.03
CA THR A 122 -11.53 -17.79 -12.84
C THR A 122 -10.39 -18.79 -12.78
N LYS A 123 -10.69 -20.06 -13.09
CA LYS A 123 -9.71 -21.10 -13.36
C LYS A 123 -9.67 -21.44 -14.85
N ASN A 124 -8.58 -22.11 -15.25
CA ASN A 124 -8.39 -22.56 -16.63
C ASN A 124 -8.60 -21.43 -17.66
N PHE A 125 -8.10 -20.21 -17.32
CA PHE A 125 -8.15 -19.06 -18.24
C PHE A 125 -9.58 -18.66 -18.65
N GLY A 126 -10.50 -18.59 -17.69
CA GLY A 126 -11.86 -18.09 -17.88
C GLY A 126 -12.95 -19.13 -17.95
N GLU A 127 -12.68 -20.42 -17.74
CA GLU A 127 -13.69 -21.49 -17.89
C GLU A 127 -14.76 -21.47 -16.78
N SER A 128 -14.38 -21.23 -15.53
CA SER A 128 -15.33 -21.22 -14.40
C SER A 128 -14.80 -20.41 -13.23
N SER A 129 -15.69 -19.98 -12.34
CA SER A 129 -15.34 -19.22 -11.14
C SER A 129 -14.47 -20.04 -10.17
N ILE A 130 -13.61 -19.32 -9.43
CA ILE A 130 -12.75 -19.89 -8.39
C ILE A 130 -12.74 -19.02 -7.14
N SER A 131 -12.47 -19.64 -5.99
CA SER A 131 -12.31 -18.94 -4.70
C SER A 131 -10.83 -18.69 -4.43
N ARG A 132 -10.39 -17.41 -4.55
CA ARG A 132 -8.98 -17.00 -4.44
C ARG A 132 -8.75 -15.93 -3.38
N THR A 133 -9.81 -15.32 -2.86
CA THR A 133 -9.72 -14.16 -1.98
C THR A 133 -9.56 -14.56 -0.52
N CYS A 134 -8.39 -14.32 0.05
CA CYS A 134 -8.09 -14.49 1.47
C CYS A 134 -8.66 -13.30 2.26
N ALA A 135 -9.40 -13.54 3.33
CA ALA A 135 -10.14 -12.49 4.02
C ALA A 135 -10.12 -12.63 5.54
N VAL A 136 -10.44 -11.52 6.21
CA VAL A 136 -10.78 -11.45 7.64
C VAL A 136 -12.21 -10.88 7.70
N ALA A 137 -13.20 -11.73 7.59
CA ALA A 137 -14.62 -11.36 7.46
C ALA A 137 -14.80 -10.19 6.46
N ASP A 138 -15.43 -9.09 6.87
CA ASP A 138 -15.62 -7.85 6.08
C ASP A 138 -14.65 -6.71 6.49
N ARG A 139 -13.57 -7.05 7.21
CA ARG A 139 -12.63 -6.09 7.80
C ARG A 139 -11.16 -6.39 7.47
N THR A 140 -10.90 -6.95 6.30
CA THR A 140 -9.54 -7.38 5.90
C THR A 140 -8.53 -6.23 5.94
N GLY A 141 -8.87 -5.06 5.43
CA GLY A 141 -8.00 -3.89 5.45
C GLY A 141 -7.72 -3.38 6.86
N HIS A 142 -8.71 -3.38 7.73
CA HIS A 142 -8.54 -3.04 9.15
C HIS A 142 -7.56 -4.01 9.83
N ALA A 143 -7.75 -5.32 9.66
CA ALA A 143 -6.89 -6.33 10.25
C ALA A 143 -5.44 -6.19 9.73
N MET A 144 -5.27 -6.00 8.41
CA MET A 144 -3.95 -5.81 7.80
C MET A 144 -3.23 -4.58 8.35
N LEU A 145 -3.90 -3.43 8.45
CA LEU A 145 -3.29 -2.22 8.98
C LEU A 145 -2.85 -2.37 10.43
N HIS A 146 -3.67 -3.00 11.28
CA HIS A 146 -3.31 -3.23 12.67
C HIS A 146 -2.10 -4.18 12.79
N THR A 147 -2.08 -5.27 12.01
CA THR A 147 -0.95 -6.20 11.97
C THR A 147 0.34 -5.50 11.54
N LEU A 148 0.30 -4.76 10.42
CA LEU A 148 1.46 -4.06 9.90
C LEU A 148 1.93 -2.93 10.83
N TYR A 149 0.99 -2.19 11.45
CA TYR A 149 1.33 -1.13 12.40
C TYR A 149 2.01 -1.71 13.64
N GLN A 150 1.46 -2.78 14.23
CA GLN A 150 2.07 -3.46 15.37
C GLN A 150 3.48 -3.94 15.05
N LYS A 151 3.69 -4.53 13.88
CA LYS A 151 5.01 -4.98 13.44
C LYS A 151 6.01 -3.84 13.30
N ASN A 152 5.58 -2.68 12.82
CA ASN A 152 6.41 -1.47 12.78
C ASN A 152 6.81 -0.96 14.17
N ILE A 153 5.90 -1.03 15.16
CA ILE A 153 6.22 -0.67 16.54
C ILE A 153 7.29 -1.61 17.11
N GLU A 154 7.18 -2.91 16.87
CA GLU A 154 8.20 -3.90 17.28
C GLU A 154 9.58 -3.59 16.67
N LEU A 155 9.62 -3.10 15.43
CA LEU A 155 10.84 -2.73 14.71
C LEU A 155 11.30 -1.29 15.00
N GLN A 156 10.64 -0.58 15.93
CA GLN A 156 10.97 0.78 16.33
C GLN A 156 10.94 1.83 15.20
N THR A 157 10.09 1.61 14.18
CA THR A 157 9.83 2.61 13.14
C THR A 157 9.30 3.90 13.77
N GLN A 158 9.86 5.06 13.38
CA GLN A 158 9.42 6.34 13.89
C GLN A 158 8.26 6.89 13.06
N PHE A 159 7.15 7.22 13.73
CA PHE A 159 5.96 7.76 13.09
C PHE A 159 5.80 9.25 13.37
N PHE A 160 5.62 10.02 12.30
CA PHE A 160 5.21 11.41 12.31
C PHE A 160 3.74 11.49 11.90
N ILE A 161 2.86 11.41 12.91
CA ILE A 161 1.41 11.34 12.75
C ILE A 161 0.84 12.74 12.70
N GLU A 162 -0.15 12.98 11.82
CA GLU A 162 -0.72 14.29 11.51
C GLU A 162 0.32 15.27 10.94
N TRP A 163 1.21 14.70 10.11
CA TRP A 163 2.15 15.44 9.29
C TRP A 163 1.83 15.23 7.81
N ILE A 164 1.76 16.31 7.05
CA ILE A 164 1.56 16.26 5.60
C ILE A 164 2.86 16.58 4.86
N GLY A 165 3.31 15.66 3.99
CA GLY A 165 4.40 15.94 3.07
C GLY A 165 4.00 17.02 2.09
N LEU A 166 4.82 18.08 1.99
CA LEU A 166 4.56 19.22 1.11
C LEU A 166 5.33 19.09 -0.20
N ASP A 167 6.65 18.98 -0.12
CA ASP A 167 7.54 18.95 -1.28
C ASP A 167 8.78 18.09 -1.02
N LEU A 168 9.43 17.67 -2.13
CA LEU A 168 10.73 17.05 -2.10
C LEU A 168 11.83 18.10 -1.95
N ILE A 169 12.86 17.76 -1.19
CA ILE A 169 14.11 18.51 -1.13
C ILE A 169 15.02 17.91 -2.19
N ARG A 170 15.55 18.75 -3.08
CA ARG A 170 16.47 18.33 -4.15
C ARG A 170 17.73 19.19 -4.13
N ASP A 171 18.84 18.61 -4.56
CA ASP A 171 20.05 19.33 -4.84
C ASP A 171 20.10 19.95 -6.25
N GLU A 172 21.24 20.54 -6.61
CA GLU A 172 21.45 21.17 -7.92
C GLU A 172 21.48 20.14 -9.06
N ASP A 173 21.86 18.90 -8.78
CA ASP A 173 21.90 17.78 -9.75
C ASP A 173 20.51 17.15 -9.93
N GLY A 174 19.57 17.47 -9.04
CA GLY A 174 18.19 16.98 -9.06
C GLY A 174 17.96 15.75 -8.21
N ASP A 175 18.94 15.29 -7.46
CA ASP A 175 18.81 14.17 -6.54
C ASP A 175 17.92 14.54 -5.33
N VAL A 176 17.11 13.57 -4.90
CA VAL A 176 16.19 13.76 -3.77
C VAL A 176 16.94 13.56 -2.47
N LEU A 177 17.02 14.61 -1.65
CA LEU A 177 17.68 14.62 -0.35
C LEU A 177 16.72 14.42 0.82
N GLY A 178 15.40 14.44 0.56
CA GLY A 178 14.39 14.29 1.61
C GLY A 178 13.06 14.98 1.30
N VAL A 179 12.34 15.33 2.37
CA VAL A 179 10.97 15.87 2.29
C VAL A 179 10.80 17.04 3.25
N ILE A 180 10.07 18.07 2.81
CA ILE A 180 9.53 19.11 3.69
C ILE A 180 8.10 18.65 4.06
N ALA A 181 7.78 18.66 5.35
CA ALA A 181 6.47 18.32 5.85
C ALA A 181 5.95 19.36 6.85
N LEU A 182 4.63 19.48 6.94
CA LEU A 182 3.91 20.35 7.86
C LEU A 182 3.28 19.53 8.98
N GLU A 183 3.56 19.90 10.22
CA GLU A 183 2.84 19.39 11.39
C GLU A 183 1.47 20.05 11.47
N LEU A 184 0.41 19.28 11.29
CA LEU A 184 -0.95 19.83 11.19
C LEU A 184 -1.46 20.44 12.51
N GLN A 185 -0.97 19.93 13.64
CA GLN A 185 -1.39 20.39 14.97
C GLN A 185 -0.82 21.77 15.32
N THR A 186 0.46 22.03 14.99
CA THR A 186 1.18 23.24 15.41
C THR A 186 1.38 24.24 14.29
N GLY A 187 1.33 23.81 13.04
CA GLY A 187 1.74 24.58 11.86
C GLY A 187 3.26 24.70 11.69
N ASP A 188 4.04 23.91 12.43
CA ASP A 188 5.49 23.89 12.32
C ASP A 188 5.93 23.12 11.06
N LEU A 189 7.03 23.55 10.45
CA LEU A 189 7.65 22.85 9.34
C LEU A 189 8.72 21.87 9.83
N GLY A 190 8.75 20.69 9.25
CA GLY A 190 9.81 19.71 9.41
C GLY A 190 10.59 19.52 8.12
N ILE A 191 11.91 19.57 8.22
CA ILE A 191 12.84 19.22 7.16
C ILE A 191 13.35 17.82 7.49
N PHE A 192 13.00 16.85 6.67
CA PHE A 192 13.38 15.46 6.83
C PHE A 192 14.43 15.11 5.79
N HIS A 193 15.67 14.88 6.23
CA HIS A 193 16.76 14.42 5.37
C HIS A 193 16.86 12.90 5.39
N ALA A 194 17.03 12.29 4.22
CA ALA A 194 17.30 10.86 4.09
C ALA A 194 17.97 10.53 2.75
N LYS A 195 18.63 9.37 2.71
CA LYS A 195 19.22 8.82 1.48
C LYS A 195 18.15 8.30 0.52
N ASN A 196 17.02 7.82 1.06
CA ASN A 196 15.92 7.25 0.28
C ASN A 196 14.60 7.89 0.69
N THR A 197 13.81 8.28 -0.29
CA THR A 197 12.43 8.76 -0.10
C THR A 197 11.47 7.90 -0.90
N ILE A 198 10.51 7.31 -0.21
CA ILE A 198 9.53 6.39 -0.80
C ILE A 198 8.14 7.01 -0.73
N PHE A 199 7.46 7.14 -1.89
CA PHE A 199 6.08 7.55 -1.95
C PHE A 199 5.15 6.35 -1.79
N ALA A 200 4.29 6.42 -0.76
CA ALA A 200 3.20 5.48 -0.51
C ALA A 200 1.91 6.26 -0.19
N THR A 201 1.70 7.38 -0.88
CA THR A 201 0.71 8.42 -0.56
C THR A 201 -0.72 8.06 -0.94
N GLY A 202 -0.94 6.89 -1.55
CA GLY A 202 -2.25 6.46 -1.99
C GLY A 202 -2.74 7.22 -3.22
N GLY A 203 -4.06 7.15 -3.45
CA GLY A 203 -4.70 7.72 -4.63
C GLY A 203 -5.06 9.21 -4.50
N ALA A 204 -5.73 9.72 -5.54
CA ALA A 204 -6.12 11.12 -5.66
C ALA A 204 -7.62 11.30 -5.99
N GLY A 205 -8.47 10.29 -5.72
CA GLY A 205 -9.88 10.33 -6.10
C GLY A 205 -10.66 11.51 -5.54
N ARG A 206 -10.21 12.14 -4.45
CA ARG A 206 -10.86 13.31 -3.83
C ARG A 206 -10.54 14.65 -4.47
N ILE A 207 -9.74 14.69 -5.54
CA ILE A 207 -9.62 15.89 -6.37
C ILE A 207 -10.87 16.08 -7.27
N PHE A 208 -11.68 15.02 -7.43
CA PHE A 208 -12.95 15.08 -8.17
C PHE A 208 -14.13 15.31 -7.21
N GLN A 209 -15.15 16.02 -7.70
CA GLN A 209 -16.33 16.36 -6.91
C GLN A 209 -17.11 15.10 -6.48
N ALA A 210 -17.32 14.16 -7.40
CA ALA A 210 -17.99 12.89 -7.14
C ALA A 210 -16.96 11.79 -6.90
N SER A 211 -16.86 11.31 -5.68
CA SER A 211 -15.93 10.23 -5.29
C SER A 211 -16.36 9.58 -3.99
N THR A 212 -16.25 8.26 -3.93
CA THR A 212 -16.43 7.46 -2.71
C THR A 212 -15.13 7.21 -1.95
N ASN A 213 -14.00 7.71 -2.46
CA ASN A 213 -12.72 7.61 -1.80
C ASN A 213 -12.71 8.37 -0.46
N ALA A 214 -11.87 7.93 0.48
CA ALA A 214 -11.66 8.66 1.72
C ALA A 214 -11.19 10.09 1.46
N PHE A 215 -11.59 11.03 2.32
CA PHE A 215 -11.23 12.45 2.21
C PHE A 215 -9.72 12.73 2.19
N ILE A 216 -8.93 11.78 2.65
CA ILE A 216 -7.46 11.86 2.69
C ILE A 216 -6.81 11.57 1.33
N ASN A 217 -7.54 11.06 0.33
CA ASN A 217 -7.00 10.72 -1.00
C ASN A 217 -6.95 11.97 -1.91
N THR A 218 -6.09 12.90 -1.57
CA THR A 218 -6.00 14.24 -2.17
C THR A 218 -4.86 14.39 -3.18
N GLY A 219 -4.17 13.29 -3.53
CA GLY A 219 -3.13 13.30 -4.56
C GLY A 219 -1.84 14.00 -4.16
N ASP A 220 -1.52 14.05 -2.88
CA ASP A 220 -0.36 14.81 -2.37
C ASP A 220 0.94 14.33 -3.02
N GLY A 221 1.16 13.01 -3.12
CA GLY A 221 2.35 12.45 -3.76
C GLY A 221 2.45 12.79 -5.25
N LEU A 222 1.33 12.77 -5.98
CA LEU A 222 1.29 13.20 -7.38
C LEU A 222 1.68 14.68 -7.51
N GLY A 223 1.14 15.54 -6.61
CA GLY A 223 1.48 16.96 -6.57
C GLY A 223 2.96 17.19 -6.27
N MET A 224 3.52 16.50 -5.28
CA MET A 224 4.94 16.56 -4.93
C MET A 224 5.83 16.12 -6.10
N ALA A 225 5.51 15.01 -6.75
CA ALA A 225 6.25 14.50 -7.90
C ALA A 225 6.20 15.49 -9.09
N ALA A 226 5.01 16.02 -9.42
CA ALA A 226 4.85 16.99 -10.49
C ALA A 226 5.65 18.27 -10.26
N ARG A 227 5.62 18.84 -9.04
CA ARG A 227 6.42 20.04 -8.71
C ARG A 227 7.93 19.77 -8.74
N ALA A 228 8.33 18.52 -8.50
CA ALA A 228 9.71 18.08 -8.61
C ALA A 228 10.13 17.70 -10.04
N ASN A 229 9.30 17.94 -11.06
CA ASN A 229 9.52 17.53 -12.45
C ASN A 229 9.76 16.02 -12.63
N ILE A 230 9.16 15.18 -11.77
CA ILE A 230 9.15 13.73 -11.93
C ILE A 230 8.00 13.38 -12.86
N SER A 231 8.26 12.54 -13.87
CA SER A 231 7.24 12.09 -14.81
C SER A 231 6.11 11.35 -14.10
N LEU A 232 4.88 11.63 -14.50
CA LEU A 232 3.68 10.91 -14.04
C LEU A 232 3.17 10.03 -15.18
N GLU A 233 2.64 8.87 -14.83
CA GLU A 233 2.15 7.85 -15.76
C GLU A 233 0.71 7.48 -15.43
N ASP A 234 -0.05 7.02 -16.42
CA ASP A 234 -1.42 6.50 -16.30
C ASP A 234 -2.43 7.47 -15.69
N MET A 235 -2.22 8.77 -15.88
CA MET A 235 -3.05 9.82 -15.28
C MET A 235 -4.50 9.84 -15.79
N GLU A 236 -4.81 9.19 -16.91
CA GLU A 236 -6.15 9.02 -17.46
C GLU A 236 -6.95 7.90 -16.80
N PHE A 237 -6.31 6.97 -16.08
CA PHE A 237 -6.99 5.82 -15.49
C PHE A 237 -7.52 6.13 -14.08
N TRP A 238 -8.74 6.64 -14.03
CA TRP A 238 -9.49 6.89 -12.80
C TRP A 238 -10.66 5.94 -12.66
N GLN A 239 -10.75 5.30 -11.51
CA GLN A 239 -11.91 4.48 -11.20
C GLN A 239 -12.88 5.23 -10.29
N PHE A 240 -14.12 5.36 -10.73
CA PHE A 240 -15.24 5.92 -9.96
C PHE A 240 -16.14 4.79 -9.46
N HIS A 241 -16.50 4.87 -8.20
CA HIS A 241 -17.41 3.92 -7.55
C HIS A 241 -18.68 4.61 -7.12
#